data_7c456f0f5dc07dbf2404c719823cd4d3
#
_entry.id   7c456f0f5dc07dbf2404c719823cd4d3
#
_cell.length_a   1.000
_cell.length_b   1.000
_cell.length_c   1.000
_cell.angle_alpha   90.00
_cell.angle_beta   90.00
_cell.angle_gamma   90.00
#
_symmetry.space_group_name_H-M   'P 1'
#
loop_
_entity.id
_entity.type
_entity.pdbx_description
1 polymer ?
#
loop_
_entity_poly.entity_id
_entity_poly.type
_entity_poly.pdbx_seq_one_letter_code
_entity_poly.pdbx_strand_id
1 'polypeptide(L)'
;MTELFYSREISPWLGFVICACLGSFLNVVAHRVPRELSVISPGSSCPNCSASIPWMLNIPVLGWLVLKGRAHCCDSRISPRYFIIELLVALVFSGIFFSFTNHQDWCMLLASSAFAWLLIGVVVIDFETMLIPDRFSIGGACAGFVLSLYFPSIHGVHFHPYGLESLQSGYSSLLGILIGSGCLYWIGALAGRAFGREALGEGDVKLLGCIGAFCGCKGAIFSIFGGALTGCLFLIPVYLWQKLRPSASEDNNALAFGQEIPFGPYLALAALGYFFFLKDLINPWFKWMNELVP
;
A
#
# COMPACT_ATOMS: atom_id res chain seq x y z
N MET A 1 26.66 -20.55 0.53
CA MET A 1 25.31 -20.18 0.06
C MET A 1 25.17 -18.68 -0.27
N THR A 2 26.04 -17.83 0.24
CA THR A 2 26.04 -16.37 0.03
C THR A 2 26.58 -15.96 -1.36
N GLU A 3 27.44 -16.75 -1.99
CA GLU A 3 28.03 -16.41 -3.29
C GLU A 3 27.09 -16.65 -4.49
N LEU A 4 26.10 -17.53 -4.37
CA LEU A 4 25.12 -17.80 -5.45
C LEU A 4 24.15 -16.63 -5.68
N PHE A 5 23.94 -15.76 -4.70
CA PHE A 5 23.14 -14.54 -4.85
C PHE A 5 23.95 -13.35 -5.40
N TYR A 6 25.26 -13.48 -5.54
CA TYR A 6 26.16 -12.39 -5.92
C TYR A 6 26.53 -12.40 -7.41
N SER A 7 26.06 -13.36 -8.20
CA SER A 7 26.22 -13.27 -9.66
C SER A 7 25.26 -12.20 -10.18
N ARG A 8 25.81 -11.05 -10.48
CA ARG A 8 25.14 -9.81 -10.95
C ARG A 8 24.16 -10.01 -12.12
N GLU A 9 24.18 -11.18 -12.77
CA GLU A 9 23.41 -11.46 -13.98
C GLU A 9 22.10 -12.24 -13.73
N ILE A 10 22.04 -13.05 -12.68
CA ILE A 10 20.85 -13.89 -12.39
C ILE A 10 19.92 -13.18 -11.39
N SER A 11 20.47 -12.35 -10.53
CA SER A 11 19.77 -11.66 -9.44
C SER A 11 18.54 -10.83 -9.88
N PRO A 12 18.58 -10.01 -10.95
CA PRO A 12 17.45 -9.15 -11.32
C PRO A 12 16.22 -9.92 -11.78
N TRP A 13 16.42 -10.92 -12.62
CA TRP A 13 15.33 -11.72 -13.19
C TRP A 13 14.67 -12.63 -12.15
N LEU A 14 15.48 -13.26 -11.30
CA LEU A 14 14.97 -14.08 -10.21
C LEU A 14 14.20 -13.21 -9.20
N GLY A 15 14.74 -12.04 -8.86
CA GLY A 15 14.08 -11.07 -8.04
C GLY A 15 12.72 -10.64 -8.62
N PHE A 16 12.67 -10.32 -9.90
CA PHE A 16 11.42 -9.95 -10.59
C PHE A 16 10.37 -11.06 -10.52
N VAL A 17 10.75 -12.32 -10.76
CA VAL A 17 9.83 -13.47 -10.70
C VAL A 17 9.26 -13.65 -9.29
N ILE A 18 10.11 -13.59 -8.25
CA ILE A 18 9.67 -13.70 -6.86
C ILE A 18 8.70 -12.55 -6.52
N CYS A 19 9.02 -11.33 -6.92
CA CYS A 19 8.17 -10.17 -6.70
C CYS A 19 6.83 -10.28 -7.43
N ALA A 20 6.82 -10.83 -8.64
CA ALA A 20 5.59 -11.10 -9.39
C ALA A 20 4.70 -12.14 -8.67
N CYS A 21 5.29 -13.14 -8.02
CA CYS A 21 4.54 -14.11 -7.20
C CYS A 21 3.85 -13.43 -6.00
N LEU A 22 4.51 -12.45 -5.36
CA LEU A 22 3.89 -11.64 -4.31
C LEU A 22 2.71 -10.82 -4.84
N GLY A 23 2.79 -10.34 -6.08
CA GLY A 23 1.69 -9.65 -6.77
C GLY A 23 0.50 -10.58 -7.05
N SER A 24 0.77 -11.79 -7.54
CA SER A 24 -0.27 -12.79 -7.76
C SER A 24 -0.96 -13.20 -6.46
N PHE A 25 -0.18 -13.39 -5.39
CA PHE A 25 -0.73 -13.64 -4.06
C PHE A 25 -1.57 -12.45 -3.56
N LEU A 26 -1.14 -11.22 -3.82
CA LEU A 26 -1.89 -10.03 -3.47
C LEU A 26 -3.27 -9.99 -4.14
N ASN A 27 -3.39 -10.42 -5.40
CA ASN A 27 -4.68 -10.55 -6.09
C ASN A 27 -5.62 -11.52 -5.34
N VAL A 28 -5.10 -12.65 -4.87
CA VAL A 28 -5.89 -13.62 -4.08
C VAL A 28 -6.34 -13.00 -2.76
N VAL A 29 -5.42 -12.34 -2.06
CA VAL A 29 -5.71 -11.70 -0.77
C VAL A 29 -6.72 -10.58 -0.93
N ALA A 30 -6.55 -9.71 -1.93
CA ALA A 30 -7.47 -8.60 -2.20
C ALA A 30 -8.89 -9.06 -2.51
N HIS A 31 -9.04 -10.19 -3.21
CA HIS A 31 -10.35 -10.76 -3.49
C HIS A 31 -10.98 -11.48 -2.29
N ARG A 32 -10.18 -12.23 -1.51
CA ARG A 32 -10.69 -13.15 -0.50
C ARG A 32 -10.86 -12.52 0.88
N VAL A 33 -9.93 -11.64 1.30
CA VAL A 33 -9.95 -11.06 2.65
C VAL A 33 -11.21 -10.23 2.92
N PRO A 34 -11.67 -9.33 2.01
CA PRO A 34 -12.89 -8.58 2.26
C PRO A 34 -14.16 -9.44 2.31
N ARG A 35 -14.10 -10.66 1.74
CA ARG A 35 -15.21 -11.63 1.70
C ARG A 35 -15.10 -12.69 2.78
N GLU A 36 -14.15 -12.55 3.70
CA GLU A 36 -13.88 -13.50 4.79
C GLU A 36 -13.56 -14.93 4.31
N LEU A 37 -13.10 -15.07 3.06
CA LEU A 37 -12.75 -16.35 2.48
C LEU A 37 -11.32 -16.76 2.86
N SER A 38 -11.05 -18.07 2.91
CA SER A 38 -9.72 -18.59 3.15
C SER A 38 -8.77 -18.23 2.01
N VAL A 39 -7.59 -17.66 2.36
CA VAL A 39 -6.53 -17.34 1.40
C VAL A 39 -5.71 -18.56 0.98
N ILE A 40 -5.83 -19.69 1.71
CA ILE A 40 -5.05 -20.90 1.51
C ILE A 40 -5.81 -21.90 0.62
N SER A 41 -7.11 -22.08 0.87
CA SER A 41 -7.93 -23.09 0.18
C SER A 41 -9.27 -22.50 -0.26
N PRO A 42 -9.81 -22.86 -1.42
CA PRO A 42 -9.22 -23.71 -2.47
C PRO A 42 -8.07 -23.01 -3.22
N GLY A 43 -7.32 -23.76 -4.04
CA GLY A 43 -6.28 -23.21 -4.92
C GLY A 43 -6.85 -22.27 -5.99
N SER A 44 -5.98 -21.81 -6.91
CA SER A 44 -6.39 -20.94 -8.01
C SER A 44 -7.37 -21.64 -8.95
N SER A 45 -8.55 -21.04 -9.15
CA SER A 45 -9.61 -21.57 -10.02
C SER A 45 -10.16 -20.48 -10.93
N CYS A 46 -10.70 -20.90 -12.06
CA CYS A 46 -11.38 -20.01 -12.99
C CYS A 46 -12.62 -19.39 -12.35
N PRO A 47 -12.78 -18.05 -12.36
CA PRO A 47 -13.95 -17.41 -11.74
C PRO A 47 -15.26 -17.73 -12.46
N ASN A 48 -15.21 -18.17 -13.71
CA ASN A 48 -16.40 -18.44 -14.52
C ASN A 48 -16.89 -19.90 -14.45
N CYS A 49 -15.95 -20.88 -14.52
CA CYS A 49 -16.31 -22.30 -14.55
C CYS A 49 -15.77 -23.10 -13.37
N SER A 50 -15.08 -22.44 -12.42
CA SER A 50 -14.51 -23.07 -11.21
C SER A 50 -13.47 -24.17 -11.47
N ALA A 51 -13.06 -24.39 -12.72
CA ALA A 51 -11.99 -25.34 -13.05
C ALA A 51 -10.66 -24.90 -12.45
N SER A 52 -9.87 -25.85 -11.94
CA SER A 52 -8.54 -25.56 -11.40
C SER A 52 -7.60 -25.07 -12.49
N ILE A 53 -6.78 -24.05 -12.16
CA ILE A 53 -5.80 -23.50 -13.10
C ILE A 53 -4.49 -24.28 -12.94
N PRO A 54 -3.94 -24.87 -14.03
CA PRO A 54 -2.65 -25.51 -14.00
C PRO A 54 -1.55 -24.55 -13.56
N TRP A 55 -0.60 -25.01 -12.77
CA TRP A 55 0.46 -24.17 -12.21
C TRP A 55 1.28 -23.41 -13.28
N MET A 56 1.49 -24.01 -14.46
CA MET A 56 2.20 -23.37 -15.58
C MET A 56 1.47 -22.13 -16.10
N LEU A 57 0.14 -22.14 -16.10
CA LEU A 57 -0.69 -21.02 -16.54
C LEU A 57 -0.95 -20.00 -15.42
N ASN A 58 -0.54 -20.34 -14.21
CA ASN A 58 -0.63 -19.46 -13.03
C ASN A 58 0.69 -18.73 -12.74
N ILE A 59 1.66 -18.80 -13.68
CA ILE A 59 2.90 -18.01 -13.57
C ILE A 59 2.53 -16.53 -13.73
N PRO A 60 2.84 -15.70 -12.72
CA PRO A 60 2.44 -14.30 -12.72
C PRO A 60 2.94 -13.56 -13.96
N VAL A 61 2.15 -12.62 -14.45
CA VAL A 61 2.40 -11.82 -15.65
C VAL A 61 2.42 -12.67 -16.92
N LEU A 62 3.23 -13.74 -16.96
CA LEU A 62 3.40 -14.59 -18.14
C LEU A 62 2.13 -15.39 -18.46
N GLY A 63 1.45 -15.93 -17.46
CA GLY A 63 0.21 -16.68 -17.66
C GLY A 63 -0.84 -15.87 -18.40
N TRP A 64 -1.04 -14.61 -18.01
CA TRP A 64 -2.00 -13.73 -18.67
C TRP A 64 -1.57 -13.39 -20.11
N LEU A 65 -0.28 -13.13 -20.35
CA LEU A 65 0.25 -12.81 -21.68
C LEU A 65 0.12 -13.99 -22.65
N VAL A 66 0.50 -15.20 -22.20
CA VAL A 66 0.41 -16.43 -23.01
C VAL A 66 -1.06 -16.74 -23.37
N LEU A 67 -1.96 -16.57 -22.42
CA LEU A 67 -3.39 -16.78 -22.59
C LEU A 67 -4.10 -15.61 -23.30
N LYS A 68 -3.39 -14.52 -23.61
CA LYS A 68 -3.94 -13.31 -24.26
C LYS A 68 -5.21 -12.81 -23.54
N GLY A 69 -5.23 -12.92 -22.22
CA GLY A 69 -6.35 -12.50 -21.39
C GLY A 69 -7.60 -13.38 -21.48
N ARG A 70 -7.48 -14.65 -21.86
CA ARG A 70 -8.58 -15.63 -21.93
C ARG A 70 -8.30 -16.85 -21.07
N ALA A 71 -9.34 -17.36 -20.43
CA ALA A 71 -9.22 -18.56 -19.61
C ALA A 71 -9.06 -19.81 -20.49
N HIS A 72 -8.04 -20.62 -20.20
CA HIS A 72 -7.76 -21.87 -20.93
C HIS A 72 -8.93 -22.87 -20.92
N CYS A 73 -9.75 -22.87 -19.85
CA CYS A 73 -10.79 -23.87 -19.63
C CYS A 73 -12.13 -23.54 -20.30
N CYS A 74 -12.49 -22.25 -20.46
CA CYS A 74 -13.81 -21.84 -20.96
C CYS A 74 -13.76 -20.61 -21.87
N ASP A 75 -12.58 -20.20 -22.31
CA ASP A 75 -12.34 -19.04 -23.19
C ASP A 75 -12.93 -17.70 -22.68
N SER A 76 -13.38 -17.65 -21.42
CA SER A 76 -13.89 -16.42 -20.82
C SER A 76 -12.76 -15.38 -20.67
N ARG A 77 -13.12 -14.09 -20.72
CA ARG A 77 -12.16 -12.99 -20.56
C ARG A 77 -11.66 -12.92 -19.13
N ILE A 78 -10.32 -12.91 -18.96
CA ILE A 78 -9.65 -12.64 -17.67
C ILE A 78 -9.41 -11.13 -17.61
N SER A 79 -9.88 -10.50 -16.52
CA SER A 79 -9.70 -9.06 -16.32
C SER A 79 -8.21 -8.67 -16.40
N PRO A 80 -7.86 -7.61 -17.15
CA PRO A 80 -6.49 -7.10 -17.22
C PRO A 80 -5.96 -6.60 -15.87
N ARG A 81 -6.84 -6.36 -14.90
CA ARG A 81 -6.50 -5.96 -13.55
C ARG A 81 -5.50 -6.93 -12.90
N TYR A 82 -5.68 -8.25 -13.05
CA TYR A 82 -4.77 -9.26 -12.49
C TYR A 82 -3.34 -9.03 -12.98
N PHE A 83 -3.21 -8.87 -14.29
CA PHE A 83 -1.93 -8.58 -14.93
C PHE A 83 -1.32 -7.26 -14.46
N ILE A 84 -2.13 -6.19 -14.37
CA ILE A 84 -1.66 -4.86 -13.95
C ILE A 84 -1.13 -4.90 -12.52
N ILE A 85 -1.84 -5.54 -11.58
CA ILE A 85 -1.41 -5.64 -10.19
C ILE A 85 -0.14 -6.46 -10.06
N GLU A 86 -0.04 -7.61 -10.74
CA GLU A 86 1.15 -8.45 -10.73
C GLU A 86 2.37 -7.69 -11.27
N LEU A 87 2.21 -6.99 -12.39
CA LEU A 87 3.26 -6.19 -12.99
C LEU A 87 3.68 -5.01 -12.11
N LEU A 88 2.71 -4.29 -11.53
CA LEU A 88 2.97 -3.16 -10.65
C LEU A 88 3.75 -3.60 -9.41
N VAL A 89 3.32 -4.67 -8.74
CA VAL A 89 4.02 -5.22 -7.59
C VAL A 89 5.42 -5.67 -7.98
N ALA A 90 5.57 -6.39 -9.11
CA ALA A 90 6.87 -6.83 -9.59
C ALA A 90 7.83 -5.65 -9.84
N LEU A 91 7.35 -4.57 -10.46
CA LEU A 91 8.16 -3.37 -10.73
C LEU A 91 8.54 -2.62 -9.46
N VAL A 92 7.59 -2.37 -8.56
CA VAL A 92 7.84 -1.67 -7.28
C VAL A 92 8.85 -2.45 -6.45
N PHE A 93 8.65 -3.75 -6.30
CA PHE A 93 9.54 -4.58 -5.48
C PHE A 93 10.91 -4.79 -6.11
N SER A 94 10.98 -4.89 -7.44
CA SER A 94 12.27 -4.90 -8.13
C SER A 94 13.02 -3.59 -7.89
N GLY A 95 12.34 -2.44 -7.95
CA GLY A 95 12.92 -1.13 -7.61
C GLY A 95 13.42 -1.07 -6.17
N ILE A 96 12.64 -1.55 -5.21
CA ILE A 96 13.04 -1.65 -3.80
C ILE A 96 14.28 -2.56 -3.67
N PHE A 97 14.24 -3.74 -4.26
CA PHE A 97 15.35 -4.69 -4.23
C PHE A 97 16.65 -4.07 -4.76
N PHE A 98 16.61 -3.43 -5.93
CA PHE A 98 17.78 -2.75 -6.49
C PHE A 98 18.30 -1.59 -5.63
N SER A 99 17.41 -0.85 -4.99
CA SER A 99 17.80 0.27 -4.13
C SER A 99 18.56 -0.19 -2.88
N PHE A 100 18.15 -1.30 -2.28
CA PHE A 100 18.72 -1.78 -1.01
C PHE A 100 19.84 -2.81 -1.16
N THR A 101 19.91 -3.59 -2.25
CA THR A 101 21.00 -4.55 -2.45
C THR A 101 22.37 -3.89 -2.55
N ASN A 102 22.44 -2.67 -3.05
CA ASN A 102 23.68 -1.91 -3.12
C ASN A 102 24.21 -1.49 -1.74
N HIS A 103 23.34 -1.38 -0.74
CA HIS A 103 23.67 -0.91 0.62
C HIS A 103 23.71 -2.06 1.64
N GLN A 104 23.47 -3.30 1.25
CA GLN A 104 23.45 -4.50 2.11
C GLN A 104 22.50 -4.39 3.34
N ASP A 105 21.50 -3.52 3.27
CA ASP A 105 20.53 -3.33 4.36
C ASP A 105 19.28 -4.20 4.14
N TRP A 106 19.43 -5.48 4.44
CA TRP A 106 18.35 -6.46 4.32
C TRP A 106 17.14 -6.13 5.23
N CYS A 107 17.40 -5.44 6.33
CA CYS A 107 16.36 -5.05 7.27
C CYS A 107 15.43 -4.00 6.65
N MET A 108 16.02 -2.99 6.00
CA MET A 108 15.26 -1.98 5.27
C MET A 108 14.57 -2.56 4.04
N LEU A 109 15.19 -3.51 3.35
CA LEU A 109 14.56 -4.23 2.23
C LEU A 109 13.28 -4.94 2.69
N LEU A 110 13.34 -5.69 3.80
CA LEU A 110 12.19 -6.41 4.34
C LEU A 110 11.07 -5.44 4.78
N ALA A 111 11.42 -4.42 5.55
CA ALA A 111 10.46 -3.44 6.05
C ALA A 111 9.79 -2.63 4.93
N SER A 112 10.58 -2.17 3.97
CA SER A 112 10.09 -1.44 2.79
C SER A 112 9.16 -2.30 1.93
N SER A 113 9.53 -3.56 1.73
CA SER A 113 8.71 -4.52 0.98
C SER A 113 7.40 -4.81 1.69
N ALA A 114 7.43 -5.05 3.00
CA ALA A 114 6.23 -5.27 3.80
C ALA A 114 5.29 -4.06 3.74
N PHE A 115 5.82 -2.86 3.92
CA PHE A 115 5.06 -1.62 3.86
C PHE A 115 4.44 -1.38 2.48
N ALA A 116 5.23 -1.52 1.40
CA ALA A 116 4.73 -1.37 0.04
C ALA A 116 3.63 -2.40 -0.27
N TRP A 117 3.80 -3.67 0.14
CA TRP A 117 2.80 -4.71 -0.09
C TRP A 117 1.49 -4.42 0.64
N LEU A 118 1.55 -4.00 1.90
CA LEU A 118 0.38 -3.62 2.68
C LEU A 118 -0.37 -2.46 2.01
N LEU A 119 0.33 -1.40 1.61
CA LEU A 119 -0.31 -0.23 1.02
C LEU A 119 -0.87 -0.51 -0.38
N ILE A 120 -0.16 -1.24 -1.23
CA ILE A 120 -0.70 -1.66 -2.54
C ILE A 120 -1.95 -2.53 -2.33
N GLY A 121 -1.93 -3.43 -1.34
CA GLY A 121 -3.09 -4.23 -0.97
C GLY A 121 -4.30 -3.39 -0.57
N VAL A 122 -4.09 -2.39 0.28
CA VAL A 122 -5.13 -1.43 0.67
C VAL A 122 -5.69 -0.69 -0.55
N VAL A 123 -4.81 -0.17 -1.42
CA VAL A 123 -5.23 0.53 -2.65
C VAL A 123 -6.14 -0.36 -3.50
N VAL A 124 -5.73 -1.62 -3.72
CA VAL A 124 -6.51 -2.56 -4.54
C VAL A 124 -7.85 -2.90 -3.91
N ILE A 125 -7.89 -3.14 -2.61
CA ILE A 125 -9.11 -3.52 -1.89
C ILE A 125 -10.07 -2.33 -1.82
N ASP A 126 -9.57 -1.16 -1.45
CA ASP A 126 -10.39 0.03 -1.24
C ASP A 126 -11.03 0.53 -2.55
N PHE A 127 -10.31 0.44 -3.67
CA PHE A 127 -10.91 0.70 -5.00
C PHE A 127 -12.04 -0.25 -5.38
N GLU A 128 -12.07 -1.46 -4.83
CA GLU A 128 -13.10 -2.45 -5.16
C GLU A 128 -14.28 -2.47 -4.23
N THR A 129 -14.00 -2.31 -2.95
CA THR A 129 -14.98 -2.57 -1.89
C THR A 129 -15.30 -1.35 -1.06
N MET A 130 -14.53 -0.25 -1.22
CA MET A 130 -14.55 0.94 -0.34
C MET A 130 -14.42 0.56 1.14
N LEU A 131 -13.70 -0.54 1.42
CA LEU A 131 -13.45 -1.06 2.75
C LEU A 131 -11.96 -1.34 2.93
N ILE A 132 -11.42 -0.93 4.07
CA ILE A 132 -10.05 -1.26 4.47
C ILE A 132 -10.10 -2.32 5.55
N PRO A 133 -9.72 -3.59 5.25
CA PRO A 133 -9.77 -4.66 6.25
C PRO A 133 -8.83 -4.40 7.43
N ASP A 134 -9.28 -4.68 8.65
CA ASP A 134 -8.49 -4.50 9.87
C ASP A 134 -7.18 -5.30 9.86
N ARG A 135 -7.14 -6.41 9.10
CA ARG A 135 -5.91 -7.19 8.92
C ARG A 135 -4.79 -6.39 8.22
N PHE A 136 -5.14 -5.47 7.33
CA PHE A 136 -4.20 -4.57 6.65
C PHE A 136 -3.89 -3.33 7.48
N SER A 137 -4.89 -2.72 8.07
CA SER A 137 -4.73 -1.47 8.84
C SER A 137 -4.17 -1.74 10.24
N ILE A 138 -4.89 -2.46 11.09
CA ILE A 138 -4.45 -2.78 12.46
C ILE A 138 -3.31 -3.79 12.43
N GLY A 139 -3.44 -4.87 11.65
CA GLY A 139 -2.39 -5.87 11.48
C GLY A 139 -1.10 -5.26 10.92
N GLY A 140 -1.23 -4.33 9.95
CA GLY A 140 -0.12 -3.56 9.42
C GLY A 140 0.53 -2.65 10.47
N ALA A 141 -0.25 -1.96 11.31
CA ALA A 141 0.28 -1.14 12.40
C ALA A 141 1.06 -1.97 13.42
N CYS A 142 0.52 -3.14 13.81
CA CYS A 142 1.22 -4.07 14.69
C CYS A 142 2.52 -4.58 14.05
N ALA A 143 2.49 -4.95 12.77
CA ALA A 143 3.68 -5.40 12.05
C ALA A 143 4.73 -4.28 11.95
N GLY A 144 4.32 -3.05 11.62
CA GLY A 144 5.21 -1.89 11.58
C GLY A 144 5.85 -1.59 12.93
N PHE A 145 5.09 -1.66 14.02
CA PHE A 145 5.61 -1.51 15.38
C PHE A 145 6.63 -2.59 15.72
N VAL A 146 6.33 -3.85 15.46
CA VAL A 146 7.26 -4.96 15.71
C VAL A 146 8.52 -4.80 14.87
N LEU A 147 8.38 -4.50 13.58
CA LEU A 147 9.53 -4.27 12.70
C LEU A 147 10.37 -3.08 13.17
N SER A 148 9.78 -2.03 13.72
CA SER A 148 10.51 -0.88 14.26
C SER A 148 11.37 -1.22 15.47
N LEU A 149 10.94 -2.19 16.30
CA LEU A 149 11.73 -2.69 17.43
C LEU A 149 12.93 -3.53 16.99
N TYR A 150 12.77 -4.32 15.92
CA TYR A 150 13.84 -5.16 15.39
C TYR A 150 14.77 -4.42 14.43
N PHE A 151 14.25 -3.42 13.72
CA PHE A 151 14.96 -2.68 12.67
C PHE A 151 14.86 -1.17 12.91
N PRO A 152 15.65 -0.61 13.85
CA PRO A 152 15.60 0.81 14.22
C PRO A 152 15.88 1.76 13.05
N SER A 153 16.59 1.30 12.03
CA SER A 153 16.88 2.06 10.80
C SER A 153 15.63 2.55 10.05
N ILE A 154 14.46 1.90 10.25
CA ILE A 154 13.18 2.34 9.66
C ILE A 154 12.89 3.81 10.01
N HIS A 155 13.15 4.19 11.26
CA HIS A 155 12.96 5.55 11.75
C HIS A 155 14.24 6.42 11.70
N GLY A 156 15.32 5.92 11.05
CA GLY A 156 16.59 6.63 10.94
C GLY A 156 17.39 6.66 12.25
N VAL A 157 17.08 5.74 13.17
CA VAL A 157 17.85 5.60 14.41
C VAL A 157 19.04 4.70 14.12
N HIS A 158 20.24 5.28 14.22
CA HIS A 158 21.50 4.60 14.02
C HIS A 158 22.26 4.58 15.33
N PHE A 159 22.92 3.51 15.60
CA PHE A 159 23.81 3.17 16.70
C PHE A 159 23.74 4.07 17.96
N HIS A 160 23.16 3.55 19.01
CA HIS A 160 23.19 4.16 20.35
C HIS A 160 23.97 3.24 21.30
N PRO A 161 24.90 3.77 22.13
CA PRO A 161 25.81 2.94 22.94
C PRO A 161 25.10 2.21 24.06
N TYR A 162 23.96 1.84 24.12
CA TYR A 162 23.28 1.06 25.18
C TYR A 162 22.07 0.23 24.70
N GLY A 163 21.94 -0.05 23.40
CA GLY A 163 20.81 -0.83 22.88
C GLY A 163 19.44 -0.14 23.02
N LEU A 164 19.44 1.18 23.22
CA LEU A 164 18.23 2.00 23.31
C LEU A 164 17.59 2.30 21.95
N GLU A 165 18.25 1.92 20.88
CA GLU A 165 17.81 2.16 19.49
C GLU A 165 16.43 1.56 19.21
N SER A 166 16.24 0.32 19.67
CA SER A 166 14.96 -0.39 19.51
C SER A 166 13.82 0.31 20.24
N LEU A 167 14.10 0.78 21.46
CA LEU A 167 13.10 1.51 22.25
C LEU A 167 12.77 2.87 21.62
N GLN A 168 13.77 3.60 21.14
CA GLN A 168 13.57 4.89 20.48
C GLN A 168 12.81 4.75 19.16
N SER A 169 13.14 3.73 18.37
CA SER A 169 12.42 3.44 17.13
C SER A 169 10.98 2.97 17.42
N GLY A 170 10.77 2.08 18.40
CA GLY A 170 9.45 1.67 18.86
C GLY A 170 8.61 2.84 19.38
N TYR A 171 9.23 3.76 20.12
CA TYR A 171 8.56 4.99 20.58
C TYR A 171 8.13 5.88 19.39
N SER A 172 9.01 6.06 18.40
CA SER A 172 8.69 6.81 17.17
C SER A 172 7.54 6.18 16.40
N SER A 173 7.51 4.85 16.31
CA SER A 173 6.42 4.09 15.69
C SER A 173 5.11 4.28 16.47
N LEU A 174 5.14 4.10 17.79
CA LEU A 174 3.96 4.26 18.64
C LEU A 174 3.38 5.70 18.57
N LEU A 175 4.24 6.70 18.63
CA LEU A 175 3.81 8.10 18.44
C LEU A 175 3.23 8.32 17.05
N GLY A 176 3.81 7.71 16.02
CA GLY A 176 3.29 7.76 14.66
C GLY A 176 1.88 7.19 14.56
N ILE A 177 1.64 6.02 15.19
CA ILE A 177 0.31 5.40 15.28
C ILE A 177 -0.68 6.36 15.96
N LEU A 178 -0.34 6.83 17.17
CA LEU A 178 -1.24 7.64 17.98
C LEU A 178 -1.55 9.00 17.35
N ILE A 179 -0.53 9.70 16.87
CA ILE A 179 -0.69 11.02 16.25
C ILE A 179 -1.38 10.90 14.90
N GLY A 180 -0.98 9.92 14.07
CA GLY A 180 -1.60 9.70 12.76
C GLY A 180 -3.08 9.40 12.89
N SER A 181 -3.43 8.32 13.59
CA SER A 181 -4.84 7.94 13.79
C SER A 181 -5.62 9.01 14.55
N GLY A 182 -5.03 9.60 15.60
CA GLY A 182 -5.68 10.63 16.40
C GLY A 182 -5.98 11.90 15.62
N CYS A 183 -5.02 12.43 14.86
CA CYS A 183 -5.24 13.61 14.02
C CYS A 183 -6.37 13.39 13.02
N LEU A 184 -6.35 12.28 12.29
CA LEU A 184 -7.36 12.01 11.28
C LEU A 184 -8.75 11.77 11.91
N TYR A 185 -8.78 11.08 13.04
CA TYR A 185 -10.02 10.91 13.82
C TYR A 185 -10.65 12.26 14.22
N TRP A 186 -9.85 13.18 14.78
CA TRP A 186 -10.37 14.48 15.16
C TRP A 186 -10.77 15.36 13.97
N ILE A 187 -10.03 15.29 12.85
CA ILE A 187 -10.43 15.97 11.61
C ILE A 187 -11.78 15.43 11.14
N GLY A 188 -11.96 14.12 11.10
CA GLY A 188 -13.22 13.47 10.71
C GLY A 188 -14.38 13.84 11.65
N ALA A 189 -14.14 13.81 12.97
CA ALA A 189 -15.14 14.14 13.98
C ALA A 189 -15.59 15.62 13.92
N LEU A 190 -14.65 16.54 13.70
CA LEU A 190 -14.95 17.96 13.54
C LEU A 190 -15.69 18.24 12.24
N ALA A 191 -15.22 17.63 11.13
CA ALA A 191 -15.88 17.74 9.84
C ALA A 191 -17.28 17.13 9.87
N GLY A 192 -17.46 15.98 10.51
CA GLY A 192 -18.76 15.34 10.69
C GLY A 192 -19.75 16.22 11.45
N ARG A 193 -19.29 16.90 12.52
CA ARG A 193 -20.13 17.89 13.25
C ARG A 193 -20.47 19.11 12.39
N ALA A 194 -19.51 19.59 11.59
CA ALA A 194 -19.72 20.79 10.76
C ALA A 194 -20.66 20.53 9.59
N PHE A 195 -20.58 19.35 8.96
CA PHE A 195 -21.36 19.00 7.77
C PHE A 195 -22.62 18.16 8.05
N GLY A 196 -22.84 17.71 9.29
CA GLY A 196 -23.99 16.91 9.70
C GLY A 196 -24.03 15.49 9.10
N ARG A 197 -22.90 14.98 8.60
CA ARG A 197 -22.74 13.61 8.03
C ARG A 197 -21.34 13.10 8.32
N GLU A 198 -21.17 11.79 8.30
CA GLU A 198 -19.84 11.20 8.41
C GLU A 198 -18.96 11.69 7.26
N ALA A 199 -17.83 12.33 7.62
CA ALA A 199 -16.94 12.95 6.65
C ALA A 199 -15.74 12.08 6.31
N LEU A 200 -15.46 11.03 7.10
CA LEU A 200 -14.26 10.20 6.96
C LEU A 200 -14.54 8.78 7.45
N GLY A 201 -14.03 7.79 6.71
CA GLY A 201 -14.19 6.38 7.06
C GLY A 201 -13.29 5.98 8.25
N GLU A 202 -13.78 5.09 9.11
CA GLU A 202 -12.96 4.51 10.18
C GLU A 202 -11.73 3.76 9.63
N GLY A 203 -11.85 3.18 8.43
CA GLY A 203 -10.77 2.48 7.74
C GLY A 203 -9.57 3.38 7.50
N ASP A 204 -9.79 4.63 7.06
CA ASP A 204 -8.74 5.62 6.79
C ASP A 204 -7.99 6.02 8.07
N VAL A 205 -8.71 6.16 9.20
CA VAL A 205 -8.11 6.44 10.51
C VAL A 205 -7.17 5.31 10.94
N LYS A 206 -7.61 4.07 10.80
CA LYS A 206 -6.82 2.88 11.12
C LYS A 206 -5.62 2.73 10.15
N LEU A 207 -5.83 3.00 8.86
CA LEU A 207 -4.77 3.00 7.86
C LEU A 207 -3.69 4.03 8.18
N LEU A 208 -4.07 5.21 8.60
CA LEU A 208 -3.09 6.23 8.96
C LEU A 208 -2.29 5.87 10.21
N GLY A 209 -2.88 5.10 11.13
CA GLY A 209 -2.13 4.43 12.21
C GLY A 209 -1.06 3.47 11.67
N CYS A 210 -1.42 2.64 10.68
CA CYS A 210 -0.45 1.77 10.00
C CYS A 210 0.67 2.57 9.33
N ILE A 211 0.33 3.62 8.58
CA ILE A 211 1.31 4.52 7.95
C ILE A 211 2.22 5.14 9.01
N GLY A 212 1.65 5.60 10.13
CA GLY A 212 2.40 6.15 11.24
C GLY A 212 3.38 5.17 11.89
N ALA A 213 3.04 3.88 11.92
CA ALA A 213 3.93 2.83 12.43
C ALA A 213 5.23 2.71 11.63
N PHE A 214 5.18 2.89 10.31
CA PHE A 214 6.36 2.80 9.42
C PHE A 214 7.03 4.15 9.18
N CYS A 215 6.26 5.22 9.09
CA CYS A 215 6.76 6.55 8.69
C CYS A 215 6.98 7.50 9.88
N GLY A 216 6.58 7.11 11.09
CA GLY A 216 6.58 7.98 12.27
C GLY A 216 5.58 9.14 12.14
N CYS A 217 5.59 10.05 13.13
CA CYS A 217 4.68 11.21 13.17
C CYS A 217 4.77 12.10 11.92
N LYS A 218 5.99 12.36 11.46
CA LYS A 218 6.22 13.26 10.31
C LYS A 218 5.61 12.71 9.03
N GLY A 219 5.82 11.41 8.79
CA GLY A 219 5.25 10.74 7.63
C GLY A 219 3.73 10.60 7.71
N ALA A 220 3.17 10.37 8.91
CA ALA A 220 1.72 10.33 9.10
C ALA A 220 1.07 11.70 8.79
N ILE A 221 1.62 12.78 9.34
CA ILE A 221 1.14 14.15 9.08
C ILE A 221 1.29 14.48 7.59
N PHE A 222 2.45 14.18 7.00
CA PHE A 222 2.66 14.39 5.57
C PHE A 222 1.63 13.63 4.72
N SER A 223 1.30 12.39 5.09
CA SER A 223 0.36 11.56 4.34
C SER A 223 -1.06 12.11 4.37
N ILE A 224 -1.48 12.80 5.43
CA ILE A 224 -2.79 13.49 5.48
C ILE A 224 -2.85 14.58 4.39
N PHE A 225 -1.89 15.49 4.40
CA PHE A 225 -1.87 16.62 3.45
C PHE A 225 -1.54 16.16 2.03
N GLY A 226 -0.57 15.24 1.89
CA GLY A 226 -0.20 14.64 0.62
C GLY A 226 -1.34 13.85 0.00
N GLY A 227 -2.09 13.08 0.81
CA GLY A 227 -3.27 12.36 0.39
C GLY A 227 -4.39 13.30 -0.08
N ALA A 228 -4.65 14.37 0.67
CA ALA A 228 -5.62 15.38 0.26
C ALA A 228 -5.19 16.08 -1.05
N LEU A 229 -3.92 16.44 -1.18
CA LEU A 229 -3.38 17.07 -2.38
C LEU A 229 -3.46 16.14 -3.59
N THR A 230 -3.02 14.90 -3.47
CA THR A 230 -3.08 13.91 -4.56
C THR A 230 -4.52 13.60 -4.95
N GLY A 231 -5.43 13.50 -3.98
CA GLY A 231 -6.86 13.37 -4.22
C GLY A 231 -7.43 14.55 -5.02
N CYS A 232 -7.13 15.77 -4.60
CA CYS A 232 -7.55 16.97 -5.33
C CYS A 232 -6.96 17.03 -6.75
N LEU A 233 -5.68 16.72 -6.93
CA LEU A 233 -5.02 16.73 -8.23
C LEU A 233 -5.62 15.71 -9.20
N PHE A 234 -6.14 14.59 -8.70
CA PHE A 234 -6.78 13.58 -9.53
C PHE A 234 -8.26 13.87 -9.76
N LEU A 235 -9.00 14.24 -8.74
CA LEU A 235 -10.46 14.36 -8.80
C LEU A 235 -10.93 15.65 -9.46
N ILE A 236 -10.23 16.78 -9.26
CA ILE A 236 -10.63 18.06 -9.84
C ILE A 236 -10.60 18.02 -11.38
N PRO A 237 -9.52 17.53 -12.05
CA PRO A 237 -9.52 17.41 -13.51
C PRO A 237 -10.60 16.47 -14.04
N VAL A 238 -10.84 15.32 -13.36
CA VAL A 238 -11.90 14.38 -13.78
C VAL A 238 -13.27 15.02 -13.68
N TYR A 239 -13.57 15.73 -12.58
CA TYR A 239 -14.82 16.46 -12.41
C TYR A 239 -15.02 17.56 -13.44
N LEU A 240 -13.97 18.36 -13.69
CA LEU A 240 -14.01 19.42 -14.70
C LEU A 240 -14.23 18.86 -16.11
N TRP A 241 -13.57 17.75 -16.44
CA TRP A 241 -13.73 17.10 -17.74
C TRP A 241 -15.14 16.55 -17.95
N GLN A 242 -15.72 15.92 -16.92
CA GLN A 242 -17.12 15.48 -16.97
C GLN A 242 -18.10 16.65 -17.15
N LYS A 243 -17.87 17.78 -16.46
CA LYS A 243 -18.70 18.97 -16.56
C LYS A 243 -18.60 19.65 -17.95
N LEU A 244 -17.43 19.59 -18.58
CA LEU A 244 -17.19 20.18 -19.91
C LEU A 244 -17.71 19.30 -21.07
N ARG A 245 -18.02 18.04 -20.81
CA ARG A 245 -18.65 17.12 -21.76
C ARG A 245 -20.08 16.78 -21.32
N PRO A 246 -21.06 17.66 -21.51
CA PRO A 246 -22.47 17.30 -21.31
C PRO A 246 -22.87 16.38 -22.46
N SER A 247 -22.56 15.12 -22.39
CA SER A 247 -22.95 14.11 -23.38
C SER A 247 -24.15 13.33 -22.87
N ALA A 248 -25.19 13.39 -23.66
CA ALA A 248 -26.39 12.60 -23.63
C ALA A 248 -26.13 11.12 -23.38
N SER A 249 -26.09 10.74 -22.15
CA SER A 249 -26.44 9.43 -21.59
C SER A 249 -26.31 9.57 -20.08
N GLU A 250 -27.36 9.16 -19.37
CA GLU A 250 -27.35 8.89 -17.94
C GLU A 250 -26.32 7.78 -17.64
N ASP A 251 -25.03 8.10 -17.79
CA ASP A 251 -23.97 7.22 -17.34
C ASP A 251 -23.96 7.27 -15.82
N ASN A 252 -24.46 6.18 -15.22
CA ASN A 252 -24.45 5.95 -13.77
C ASN A 252 -23.04 6.00 -13.13
N ASN A 253 -22.00 6.32 -13.91
CA ASN A 253 -20.60 6.42 -13.51
C ASN A 253 -20.08 7.87 -13.44
N ALA A 254 -20.92 8.89 -13.64
CA ALA A 254 -20.51 10.29 -13.47
C ALA A 254 -20.28 10.56 -11.97
N LEU A 255 -19.14 11.15 -11.62
CA LEU A 255 -18.86 11.62 -10.26
C LEU A 255 -19.90 12.68 -9.87
N ALA A 256 -20.91 12.29 -9.12
CA ALA A 256 -21.91 13.20 -8.58
C ALA A 256 -21.32 13.94 -7.38
N PHE A 257 -21.67 15.22 -7.23
CA PHE A 257 -21.29 15.98 -6.04
C PHE A 257 -21.90 15.34 -4.79
N GLY A 258 -21.04 14.78 -3.91
CA GLY A 258 -21.45 14.05 -2.71
C GLY A 258 -21.36 12.53 -2.79
N GLN A 259 -20.85 11.98 -3.90
CA GLN A 259 -20.51 10.56 -3.97
C GLN A 259 -19.32 10.24 -3.07
N GLU A 260 -19.39 9.14 -2.34
CA GLU A 260 -18.27 8.64 -1.55
C GLU A 260 -17.14 8.21 -2.48
N ILE A 261 -15.93 8.68 -2.16
CA ILE A 261 -14.71 8.39 -2.92
C ILE A 261 -13.74 7.73 -1.96
N PRO A 262 -13.11 6.61 -2.35
CA PRO A 262 -12.12 5.97 -1.49
C PRO A 262 -10.94 6.91 -1.25
N PHE A 263 -10.68 7.26 0.01
CA PHE A 263 -9.57 8.15 0.39
C PHE A 263 -8.28 7.39 0.65
N GLY A 264 -8.39 6.11 1.06
CA GLY A 264 -7.27 5.22 1.33
C GLY A 264 -6.19 5.18 0.26
N PRO A 265 -6.52 5.07 -1.05
CA PRO A 265 -5.54 5.07 -2.12
C PRO A 265 -4.65 6.31 -2.17
N TYR A 266 -5.22 7.49 -1.92
CA TYR A 266 -4.47 8.75 -1.92
C TYR A 266 -3.57 8.86 -0.70
N LEU A 267 -4.02 8.40 0.47
CA LEU A 267 -3.19 8.28 1.67
C LEU A 267 -2.02 7.34 1.43
N ALA A 268 -2.28 6.18 0.84
CA ALA A 268 -1.26 5.17 0.53
C ALA A 268 -0.21 5.70 -0.45
N LEU A 269 -0.63 6.39 -1.51
CA LEU A 269 0.28 7.00 -2.48
C LEU A 269 1.16 8.07 -1.84
N ALA A 270 0.59 8.94 -1.01
CA ALA A 270 1.34 9.96 -0.29
C ALA A 270 2.35 9.33 0.68
N ALA A 271 1.95 8.27 1.40
CA ALA A 271 2.82 7.55 2.32
C ALA A 271 3.99 6.85 1.61
N LEU A 272 3.73 6.19 0.47
CA LEU A 272 4.79 5.60 -0.36
C LEU A 272 5.73 6.67 -0.91
N GLY A 273 5.17 7.78 -1.40
CA GLY A 273 5.95 8.92 -1.87
C GLY A 273 6.86 9.50 -0.78
N TYR A 274 6.34 9.66 0.44
CA TYR A 274 7.13 10.09 1.58
C TYR A 274 8.23 9.08 1.92
N PHE A 275 7.87 7.82 2.09
CA PHE A 275 8.79 6.78 2.57
C PHE A 275 9.97 6.55 1.64
N PHE A 276 9.74 6.53 0.31
CA PHE A 276 10.77 6.20 -0.67
C PHE A 276 11.52 7.40 -1.25
N PHE A 277 10.88 8.57 -1.34
CA PHE A 277 11.43 9.68 -2.13
C PHE A 277 11.55 11.00 -1.36
N LEU A 278 10.63 11.28 -0.44
CA LEU A 278 10.49 12.62 0.12
C LEU A 278 10.98 12.73 1.57
N LYS A 279 11.32 11.61 2.21
CA LYS A 279 11.72 11.57 3.61
C LYS A 279 12.89 12.55 3.91
N ASP A 280 13.92 12.53 3.09
CA ASP A 280 15.10 13.35 3.29
C ASP A 280 14.86 14.83 2.95
N LEU A 281 13.94 15.11 2.02
CA LEU A 281 13.55 16.46 1.66
C LEU A 281 12.64 17.12 2.72
N ILE A 282 11.75 16.33 3.30
CA ILE A 282 10.68 16.83 4.18
C ILE A 282 11.11 16.87 5.65
N ASN A 283 11.91 15.91 6.10
CA ASN A 283 12.37 15.84 7.49
C ASN A 283 13.06 17.12 8.00
N PRO A 284 13.84 17.86 7.20
CA PRO A 284 14.41 19.14 7.64
C PRO A 284 13.38 20.20 8.00
N TRP A 285 12.18 20.18 7.36
CA TRP A 285 11.11 21.14 7.66
C TRP A 285 10.45 20.88 9.02
N PHE A 286 10.56 19.66 9.54
CA PHE A 286 10.04 19.25 10.83
C PHE A 286 11.10 19.20 11.93
N LYS A 287 12.25 19.90 11.78
CA LYS A 287 13.32 19.89 12.80
C LYS A 287 12.84 20.30 14.18
N TRP A 288 11.92 21.28 14.24
CA TRP A 288 11.31 21.73 15.48
C TRP A 288 10.58 20.62 16.26
N MET A 289 10.08 19.61 15.56
CA MET A 289 9.44 18.46 16.22
C MET A 289 10.43 17.57 16.97
N ASN A 290 11.70 17.56 16.56
CA ASN A 290 12.74 16.80 17.27
C ASN A 290 13.11 17.44 18.62
N GLU A 291 12.81 18.73 18.79
CA GLU A 291 13.01 19.44 20.05
C GLU A 291 11.87 19.18 21.05
N LEU A 292 10.69 18.82 20.54
CA LEU A 292 9.52 18.49 21.35
C LEU A 292 9.47 17.00 21.74
N VAL A 293 10.13 16.14 20.98
CA VAL A 293 10.16 14.70 21.17
C VAL A 293 11.61 14.28 21.12
N PRO A 294 12.30 14.24 22.28
CA PRO A 294 13.71 13.87 22.39
C PRO A 294 13.99 12.41 22.01
#